data_30046f90285b18f285ac426eb3b363b4
#
_entry.id   30046f90285b18f285ac426eb3b363b4
#
_cell.length_a   1.000
_cell.length_b   1.000
_cell.length_c   1.000
_cell.angle_alpha   90.00
_cell.angle_beta   90.00
_cell.angle_gamma   90.00
#
_symmetry.space_group_name_H-M   'P 1'
#
loop_
_entity.id
_entity.type
_entity.pdbx_description
1 polymer ?
#
loop_
_entity_poly.entity_id
_entity_poly.type
_entity_poly.pdbx_seq_one_letter_code
_entity_poly.pdbx_strand_id
1 'polypeptide(L)'
;MSEEDFEHLSAWIEKMLERVCRNDLDGKYRRSWLQFDLLRLYFEVRGMWFLGHKKSLQYLKDREPLIFEDFERMYYHPEDFDALKTSTEHVLKRPV
;
A
#
# COMPACT_ATOMS: atom_id res chain seq x y z
N MET A 1 -4.78 15.46 1.00
CA MET A 1 -3.28 15.43 0.92
C MET A 1 -2.82 16.46 -0.09
N SER A 2 -1.86 17.29 0.29
CA SER A 2 -1.32 18.30 -0.59
C SER A 2 -0.42 17.68 -1.67
N GLU A 3 -0.15 18.44 -2.73
CA GLU A 3 0.77 18.01 -3.79
C GLU A 3 2.15 17.69 -3.25
N GLU A 4 2.67 18.54 -2.38
CA GLU A 4 3.97 18.35 -1.75
C GLU A 4 4.00 17.09 -0.89
N ASP A 5 2.98 16.86 -0.10
CA ASP A 5 2.88 15.65 0.74
C ASP A 5 2.82 14.39 -0.12
N PHE A 6 2.09 14.45 -1.22
CA PHE A 6 2.01 13.32 -2.15
C PHE A 6 3.36 13.01 -2.80
N GLU A 7 4.10 14.03 -3.19
CA GLU A 7 5.44 13.84 -3.76
C GLU A 7 6.39 13.20 -2.74
N HIS A 8 6.33 13.65 -1.48
CA HIS A 8 7.13 13.06 -0.40
C HIS A 8 6.75 11.60 -0.16
N LEU A 9 5.46 11.30 -0.18
CA LEU A 9 4.97 9.93 -0.01
C LEU A 9 5.45 9.04 -1.15
N SER A 10 5.35 9.51 -2.38
CA SER A 10 5.80 8.75 -3.55
C SER A 10 7.29 8.44 -3.46
N ALA A 11 8.11 9.43 -3.09
CA ALA A 11 9.55 9.23 -2.94
C ALA A 11 9.86 8.24 -1.82
N TRP A 12 9.14 8.30 -0.71
CA TRP A 12 9.33 7.38 0.41
C TRP A 12 9.00 5.95 0.00
N ILE A 13 7.87 5.76 -0.68
CA ILE A 13 7.46 4.43 -1.16
C ILE A 13 8.49 3.85 -2.13
N GLU A 14 9.00 4.67 -3.06
CA GLU A 14 10.03 4.22 -4.01
C GLU A 14 11.28 3.72 -3.29
N LYS A 15 11.74 4.45 -2.29
CA LYS A 15 12.91 4.04 -1.49
C LYS A 15 12.63 2.75 -0.72
N MET A 16 11.44 2.60 -0.16
CA MET A 16 11.05 1.39 0.54
C MET A 16 11.04 0.19 -0.41
N LEU A 17 10.48 0.35 -1.61
CA LEU A 17 10.45 -0.72 -2.62
C LEU A 17 11.86 -1.15 -3.03
N GLU A 18 12.78 -0.21 -3.20
CA GLU A 18 14.17 -0.55 -3.54
C GLU A 18 14.80 -1.44 -2.46
N ARG A 19 14.56 -1.11 -1.20
CA ARG A 19 15.12 -1.87 -0.08
C ARG A 19 14.45 -3.25 0.06
N VAL A 20 13.14 -3.32 -0.12
CA VAL A 20 12.41 -4.59 -0.08
C VAL A 20 12.88 -5.50 -1.22
N CYS A 21 13.15 -4.94 -2.39
CA CYS A 21 13.60 -5.68 -3.56
C CYS A 21 14.90 -6.45 -3.32
N ARG A 22 15.73 -6.00 -2.41
CA ARG A 22 17.00 -6.68 -2.06
C ARG A 22 16.79 -8.05 -1.41
N ASN A 23 15.60 -8.27 -0.84
CA ASN A 23 15.22 -9.55 -0.21
C ASN A 23 16.16 -10.01 0.91
N ASP A 24 16.79 -9.06 1.61
CA ASP A 24 17.57 -9.32 2.79
C ASP A 24 16.71 -9.12 4.05
N LEU A 25 17.29 -9.26 5.24
CA LEU A 25 16.56 -9.12 6.50
C LEU A 25 15.97 -7.72 6.66
N ASP A 26 16.74 -6.70 6.31
CA ASP A 26 16.26 -5.31 6.35
C ASP A 26 15.08 -5.12 5.40
N GLY A 27 15.18 -5.66 4.19
CA GLY A 27 14.09 -5.59 3.20
C GLY A 27 12.83 -6.29 3.70
N LYS A 28 12.96 -7.45 4.34
CA LYS A 28 11.81 -8.16 4.89
C LYS A 28 11.13 -7.38 6.01
N TYR A 29 11.91 -6.74 6.87
CA TYR A 29 11.40 -5.89 7.94
C TYR A 29 10.63 -4.69 7.35
N ARG A 30 11.22 -4.04 6.34
CA ARG A 30 10.59 -2.89 5.68
C ARG A 30 9.32 -3.27 4.93
N ARG A 31 9.28 -4.46 4.34
CA ARG A 31 8.07 -4.95 3.70
C ARG A 31 6.92 -5.06 4.70
N SER A 32 7.18 -5.58 5.89
CA SER A 32 6.16 -5.68 6.93
C SER A 32 5.59 -4.31 7.29
N TRP A 33 6.46 -3.31 7.44
CA TRP A 33 6.02 -1.94 7.70
C TRP A 33 5.20 -1.36 6.55
N LEU A 34 5.70 -1.52 5.34
CA LEU A 34 5.03 -0.98 4.16
C LEU A 34 3.65 -1.59 3.98
N GLN A 35 3.52 -2.91 4.12
CA GLN A 35 2.22 -3.57 4.03
C GLN A 35 1.23 -3.02 5.04
N PHE A 36 1.68 -2.80 6.26
CA PHE A 36 0.85 -2.25 7.31
C PHE A 36 0.37 -0.85 6.96
N ASP A 37 1.26 0.00 6.46
CA ASP A 37 0.95 1.38 6.17
C ASP A 37 0.14 1.58 4.89
N LEU A 38 0.32 0.72 3.89
CA LEU A 38 -0.33 0.91 2.58
C LEU A 38 -1.84 1.01 2.66
N LEU A 39 -2.47 0.22 3.51
CA LEU A 39 -3.92 0.26 3.65
C LEU A 39 -4.37 1.63 4.15
N ARG A 40 -3.73 2.15 5.19
CA ARG A 40 -4.03 3.48 5.73
C ARG A 40 -3.77 4.57 4.68
N LEU A 41 -2.63 4.48 4.01
CA LEU A 41 -2.23 5.46 3.00
C LEU A 41 -3.18 5.50 1.81
N TYR A 42 -3.77 4.36 1.43
CA TYR A 42 -4.78 4.32 0.38
C TYR A 42 -5.91 5.31 0.67
N PHE A 43 -6.41 5.31 1.91
CA PHE A 43 -7.48 6.20 2.31
C PHE A 43 -7.01 7.64 2.47
N GLU A 44 -5.82 7.86 3.04
CA GLU A 44 -5.28 9.21 3.20
C GLU A 44 -5.08 9.93 1.87
N VAL A 45 -4.54 9.25 0.87
CA VAL A 45 -4.34 9.84 -0.46
C VAL A 45 -5.66 10.31 -1.05
N ARG A 46 -6.75 9.62 -0.74
CA ARG A 46 -8.09 9.93 -1.26
C ARG A 46 -8.90 10.86 -0.37
N GLY A 47 -8.28 11.33 0.72
CA GLY A 47 -8.99 12.20 1.66
C GLY A 47 -10.11 11.50 2.42
N MET A 48 -9.99 10.19 2.60
CA MET A 48 -10.99 9.37 3.28
C MET A 48 -10.50 8.95 4.66
N TRP A 49 -11.45 8.76 5.59
CA TRP A 49 -11.12 8.30 6.94
C TRP A 49 -10.68 6.84 6.92
N PHE A 50 -9.59 6.56 7.62
CA PHE A 50 -9.18 5.20 7.89
C PHE A 50 -9.84 4.73 9.18
N LEU A 51 -10.75 3.77 9.09
CA LEU A 51 -11.54 3.27 10.22
C LEU A 51 -11.02 1.94 10.79
N GLY A 52 -9.71 1.71 10.66
CA GLY A 52 -9.09 0.45 11.06
C GLY A 52 -9.11 -0.57 9.93
N HIS A 53 -8.35 -1.66 10.10
CA HIS A 53 -8.13 -2.60 9.00
C HIS A 53 -9.40 -3.37 8.59
N LYS A 54 -10.22 -3.77 9.56
CA LYS A 54 -11.41 -4.58 9.25
C LYS A 54 -12.42 -3.81 8.40
N LYS A 55 -12.78 -2.61 8.83
CA LYS A 55 -13.76 -1.78 8.10
C LYS A 55 -13.20 -1.31 6.77
N SER A 56 -11.91 -0.99 6.73
CA SER A 56 -11.26 -0.52 5.52
C SER A 56 -11.18 -1.62 4.47
N LEU A 57 -10.81 -2.83 4.86
CA LEU A 57 -10.80 -3.98 3.94
C LEU A 57 -12.21 -4.33 3.47
N GLN A 58 -13.21 -4.23 4.34
CA GLN A 58 -14.59 -4.47 3.95
C GLN A 58 -15.07 -3.44 2.93
N TYR A 59 -14.70 -2.18 3.14
CA TYR A 59 -15.00 -1.11 2.19
C TYR A 59 -14.42 -1.43 0.79
N LEU A 60 -13.15 -1.84 0.75
CA LEU A 60 -12.52 -2.19 -0.53
C LEU A 60 -13.20 -3.38 -1.18
N LYS A 61 -13.53 -4.40 -0.40
CA LYS A 61 -14.21 -5.58 -0.91
C LYS A 61 -15.55 -5.21 -1.55
N ASP A 62 -16.30 -4.32 -0.93
CA ASP A 62 -17.62 -3.92 -1.39
C ASP A 62 -17.57 -2.93 -2.56
N ARG A 63 -16.62 -2.00 -2.55
CA ARG A 63 -16.56 -0.87 -3.48
C ARG A 63 -15.51 -0.99 -4.56
N GLU A 64 -14.40 -1.66 -4.26
CA GLU A 64 -13.26 -1.77 -5.15
C GLU A 64 -12.72 -3.21 -5.10
N PRO A 65 -13.50 -4.21 -5.58
CA PRO A 65 -13.13 -5.61 -5.41
C PRO A 65 -11.81 -6.01 -6.05
N LEU A 66 -11.42 -5.39 -7.17
CA LEU A 66 -10.14 -5.70 -7.81
C LEU A 66 -8.96 -5.19 -6.97
N ILE A 67 -9.11 -4.01 -6.37
CA ILE A 67 -8.10 -3.47 -5.45
C ILE A 67 -8.03 -4.33 -4.19
N PHE A 68 -9.18 -4.76 -3.68
CA PHE A 68 -9.23 -5.65 -2.53
C PHE A 68 -8.46 -6.95 -2.81
N GLU A 69 -8.66 -7.56 -3.97
CA GLU A 69 -7.96 -8.79 -4.35
C GLU A 69 -6.44 -8.60 -4.37
N ASP A 70 -5.98 -7.46 -4.86
CA ASP A 70 -4.54 -7.18 -4.91
C ASP A 70 -3.95 -6.97 -3.51
N PHE A 71 -4.67 -6.29 -2.62
CA PHE A 71 -4.26 -6.19 -1.21
C PHE A 71 -4.24 -7.55 -0.53
N GLU A 72 -5.28 -8.36 -0.75
CA GLU A 72 -5.36 -9.71 -0.20
C GLU A 72 -4.17 -10.55 -0.64
N ARG A 73 -3.86 -10.53 -1.94
CA ARG A 73 -2.70 -11.25 -2.48
C ARG A 73 -1.40 -10.80 -1.82
N MET A 74 -1.23 -9.51 -1.60
CA MET A 74 -0.06 -8.97 -0.94
C MET A 74 0.12 -9.54 0.47
N TYR A 75 -0.97 -9.61 1.25
CA TYR A 75 -0.91 -10.11 2.62
C TYR A 75 -0.67 -11.61 2.68
N TYR A 76 -1.25 -12.38 1.76
CA TYR A 76 -1.09 -13.84 1.74
C TYR A 76 0.24 -14.31 1.15
N HIS A 77 0.92 -13.47 0.38
CA HIS A 77 2.16 -13.84 -0.31
C HIS A 77 3.30 -12.87 0.01
N PRO A 78 3.85 -12.96 1.24
CA PRO A 78 4.90 -12.04 1.67
C PRO A 78 6.21 -12.16 0.87
N GLU A 79 6.39 -13.26 0.14
CA GLU A 79 7.54 -13.48 -0.75
C GLU A 79 7.36 -12.88 -2.14
N ASP A 80 6.15 -12.45 -2.48
CA ASP A 80 5.82 -11.95 -3.82
C ASP A 80 6.00 -10.43 -3.88
N PHE A 81 7.11 -10.00 -4.49
CA PHE A 81 7.40 -8.58 -4.64
C PHE A 81 6.39 -7.88 -5.56
N ASP A 82 5.95 -8.55 -6.62
CA ASP A 82 4.99 -7.95 -7.56
C ASP A 82 3.65 -7.67 -6.89
N ALA A 83 3.22 -8.52 -5.96
CA ALA A 83 2.01 -8.29 -5.20
C ALA A 83 2.11 -7.00 -4.37
N LEU A 84 3.25 -6.78 -3.74
CA LEU A 84 3.51 -5.54 -2.99
C LEU A 84 3.52 -4.33 -3.92
N LYS A 85 4.23 -4.43 -5.02
CA LYS A 85 4.35 -3.34 -6.00
C LYS A 85 2.99 -2.94 -6.56
N THR A 86 2.16 -3.91 -6.90
CA THR A 86 0.81 -3.64 -7.42
C THR A 86 -0.03 -2.87 -6.40
N SER A 87 0.04 -3.26 -5.13
CA SER A 87 -0.69 -2.55 -4.07
C SER A 87 -0.17 -1.12 -3.89
N THR A 88 1.14 -0.89 -3.99
CA THR A 88 1.67 0.48 -3.94
C THR A 88 1.17 1.33 -5.11
N GLU A 89 1.04 0.74 -6.28
CA GLU A 89 0.51 1.44 -7.46
C GLU A 89 -0.92 1.90 -7.22
N HIS A 90 -1.75 1.07 -6.60
CA HIS A 90 -3.12 1.47 -6.23
C HIS A 90 -3.13 2.65 -5.26
N VAL A 91 -2.24 2.64 -4.28
CA VAL A 91 -2.14 3.73 -3.30
C VAL A 91 -1.75 5.04 -3.98
N LEU A 92 -0.78 4.99 -4.89
CA LEU A 92 -0.24 6.18 -5.55
C LEU A 92 -1.07 6.65 -6.74
N LYS A 93 -2.11 5.93 -7.11
CA LYS A 93 -3.02 6.36 -8.18
C LYS A 93 -4.02 7.36 -7.60
N ARG A 94 -3.85 8.62 -7.95
CA ARG A 94 -4.74 9.66 -7.47
C ARG A 94 -6.13 9.52 -8.05
N PRO A 95 -7.19 9.80 -7.27
CA PRO A 95 -8.53 9.93 -7.83
C PRO A 95 -8.58 11.13 -8.78
N VAL A 96 -9.26 10.95 -9.87
CA VAL A 96 -9.42 12.00 -10.88
C VAL A 96 -10.48 13.01 -10.44
#